data_ed4e37eeb9ad58709df125c924b10e1d
#
_entry.id   ed4e37eeb9ad58709df125c924b10e1d
#
_cell.length_a   1.000
_cell.length_b   1.000
_cell.length_c   1.000
_cell.angle_alpha   90.00
_cell.angle_beta   90.00
_cell.angle_gamma   90.00
#
_symmetry.space_group_name_H-M   'P 1'
#
loop_
_entity.id
_entity.type
_entity.pdbx_description
1 polymer ?
#
loop_
_entity_poly.entity_id
_entity_poly.type
_entity_poly.pdbx_seq_one_letter_code
_entity_poly.pdbx_strand_id
1 'polypeptide(L)' 'MNKITQYKLLTGITPAGLNTLVNAHIEEGWQPFGNAIMSKALNTSINPDTKIAPFEINCVAQAVVKYEILS' A
#
# COMPACT_ATOMS: atom_id res chain seq x y z
N MET A 1 -18.26 8.92 18.45
CA MET A 1 -16.83 8.55 18.38
C MET A 1 -16.64 7.44 17.36
N ASN A 2 -15.62 7.53 16.53
CA ASN A 2 -15.34 6.50 15.54
C ASN A 2 -14.24 5.58 16.04
N LYS A 3 -14.40 4.31 15.77
CA LYS A 3 -13.42 3.30 16.14
C LYS A 3 -12.89 2.64 14.88
N ILE A 4 -11.57 2.54 14.77
CA ILE A 4 -10.95 1.81 13.67
C ILE A 4 -11.18 0.32 13.90
N THR A 5 -11.79 -0.34 12.94
CA THR A 5 -12.08 -1.78 13.02
C THR A 5 -11.23 -2.62 12.10
N GLN A 6 -10.67 -2.01 11.05
CA GLN A 6 -9.82 -2.72 10.10
C GLN A 6 -8.71 -1.80 9.64
N TYR A 7 -7.54 -2.38 9.41
CA TYR A 7 -6.36 -1.68 8.91
C TYR A 7 -5.76 -2.48 7.77
N LYS A 8 -5.32 -1.77 6.74
CA LYS A 8 -4.69 -2.41 5.59
C LYS A 8 -3.61 -1.49 5.03
N LEU A 9 -2.46 -2.03 4.73
CA LEU A 9 -1.38 -1.28 4.09
C LEU A 9 -1.38 -1.62 2.59
N LEU A 10 -1.61 -0.61 1.77
CA LEU A 10 -1.60 -0.75 0.31
C LEU A 10 -0.24 -0.33 -0.21
N THR A 11 0.31 -1.11 -1.12
CA THR A 11 1.61 -0.82 -1.70
C THR A 11 1.52 -0.82 -3.22
N GLY A 12 2.40 -0.06 -3.85
CA GLY A 12 2.48 0.00 -5.31
C GLY A 12 3.90 0.35 -5.74
N ILE A 13 4.19 0.14 -7.00
CA ILE A 13 5.49 0.47 -7.58
C ILE A 13 5.51 1.91 -8.05
N THR A 14 4.36 2.44 -8.48
CA THR A 14 4.24 3.82 -8.95
C THR A 14 3.16 4.56 -8.16
N PRO A 15 3.30 5.89 -8.01
CA PRO A 15 2.24 6.69 -7.37
C PRO A 15 0.89 6.55 -8.06
N ALA A 16 0.88 6.51 -9.39
CA ALA A 16 -0.37 6.36 -10.14
C ALA A 16 -1.07 5.03 -9.84
N GLY A 17 -0.29 3.94 -9.78
CA GLY A 17 -0.83 2.63 -9.41
C GLY A 17 -1.39 2.60 -8.01
N LEU A 18 -0.69 3.22 -7.06
CA LEU A 18 -1.16 3.33 -5.69
C LEU A 18 -2.44 4.16 -5.60
N ASN A 19 -2.51 5.27 -6.33
CA ASN A 19 -3.71 6.11 -6.34
C ASN A 19 -4.93 5.32 -6.82
N THR A 20 -4.79 4.55 -7.88
CA THR A 20 -5.87 3.71 -8.38
C THR A 20 -6.33 2.71 -7.32
N LEU A 21 -5.38 2.09 -6.64
CA LEU A 21 -5.68 1.10 -5.61
C LEU A 21 -6.36 1.75 -4.40
N VAL A 22 -5.87 2.90 -3.95
CA VAL A 22 -6.47 3.62 -2.83
C VAL A 22 -7.88 4.08 -3.18
N ASN A 23 -8.09 4.63 -4.37
CA ASN A 23 -9.41 5.09 -4.79
C ASN A 23 -10.42 3.94 -4.84
N ALA A 24 -10.01 2.77 -5.32
CA ALA A 24 -10.87 1.59 -5.32
C ALA A 24 -11.28 1.20 -3.90
N HIS A 25 -10.36 1.30 -2.94
CA HIS A 25 -10.66 0.99 -1.54
C HIS A 25 -11.57 2.05 -0.91
N ILE A 26 -11.39 3.32 -1.27
CA ILE A 26 -12.28 4.38 -0.79
C ILE A 26 -13.73 4.10 -1.22
N GLU A 27 -13.92 3.64 -2.44
CA GLU A 27 -15.26 3.28 -2.93
C GLU A 27 -15.88 2.13 -2.13
N GLU A 28 -15.04 1.29 -1.53
CA GLU A 28 -15.50 0.17 -0.69
C GLU A 28 -15.67 0.57 0.78
N GLY A 29 -15.47 1.85 1.12
CA GLY A 29 -15.67 2.34 2.48
C GLY A 29 -14.39 2.47 3.28
N TRP A 30 -13.23 2.26 2.69
CA TRP A 30 -11.94 2.48 3.35
C TRP A 30 -11.59 3.95 3.34
N GLN A 31 -10.85 4.39 4.37
CA GLN A 31 -10.39 5.77 4.50
C GLN A 31 -8.87 5.79 4.55
N PRO A 32 -8.20 6.70 3.81
CA PRO A 32 -6.75 6.85 3.97
C PRO A 32 -6.41 7.26 5.40
N PHE A 33 -5.34 6.69 5.92
CA PHE A 33 -4.90 6.94 7.29
C PHE A 33 -3.43 7.35 7.26
N GLY A 34 -3.14 8.57 7.70
CA GLY A 34 -1.79 9.09 7.67
C GLY A 34 -1.35 9.50 6.27
N ASN A 35 -0.07 9.75 6.13
CA ASN A 35 0.54 10.17 4.87
C ASN A 35 1.04 8.96 4.08
N ALA A 36 0.97 9.07 2.76
CA ALA A 36 1.63 8.10 1.89
C ALA A 36 3.14 8.15 2.12
N ILE A 37 3.76 7.00 2.08
CA ILE A 37 5.21 6.91 2.24
C ILE A 37 5.85 6.37 0.98
N MET A 38 7.11 6.75 0.77
CA MET A 38 7.91 6.28 -0.35
C MET A 38 9.15 5.63 0.21
N SER A 39 9.46 4.43 -0.26
CA SER A 39 10.59 3.67 0.25
C SER A 39 11.21 2.87 -0.89
N LYS A 40 12.46 2.44 -0.67
CA LYS A 40 13.13 1.54 -1.60
C LYS A 40 13.12 0.14 -1.01
N ALA A 41 12.89 -0.83 -1.86
CA ALA A 41 12.96 -2.24 -1.49
C ALA A 41 13.85 -2.97 -2.46
N LEU A 42 14.55 -3.99 -1.96
CA LEU A 42 15.32 -4.87 -2.82
C LEU A 42 14.39 -5.92 -3.41
N ASN A 43 14.48 -6.10 -4.72
CA ASN A 43 13.81 -7.22 -5.35
C ASN A 43 14.66 -8.47 -5.12
N THR A 44 14.22 -9.32 -4.21
CA THR A 44 14.91 -10.56 -3.87
C THR A 44 14.36 -11.77 -4.59
N SER A 45 13.34 -11.57 -5.43
CA SER A 45 12.75 -12.65 -6.22
C SER A 45 13.63 -12.94 -7.42
N ILE A 46 14.76 -13.62 -7.17
CA ILE A 46 15.71 -13.96 -8.22
C ILE A 46 15.48 -15.39 -8.62
N ASN A 47 15.33 -15.59 -9.94
CA ASN A 47 15.37 -16.94 -10.47
C ASN A 47 16.84 -17.40 -10.53
N PRO A 48 17.22 -18.45 -9.78
CA PRO A 48 18.62 -18.91 -9.77
C PRO A 48 19.15 -19.28 -11.17
N ASP A 49 18.26 -19.68 -12.06
CA ASP A 49 18.67 -20.08 -13.42
C ASP A 49 19.04 -18.89 -14.30
N THR A 50 18.48 -17.72 -14.04
CA THR A 50 18.76 -16.52 -14.82
C THR A 50 19.93 -15.72 -14.29
N LYS A 51 20.29 -15.93 -13.03
CA LYS A 51 21.40 -15.23 -12.36
C LYS A 51 21.29 -13.71 -12.42
N ILE A 52 20.07 -13.19 -12.43
CA ILE A 52 19.83 -11.75 -12.39
C ILE A 52 20.12 -11.25 -10.98
N ALA A 53 20.96 -10.22 -10.86
CA ALA A 53 21.28 -9.62 -9.57
C ALA A 53 20.09 -8.93 -8.97
N PRO A 54 19.96 -8.90 -7.61
CA PRO A 54 18.93 -8.11 -6.96
C PRO A 54 19.05 -6.65 -7.34
N PHE A 55 17.94 -5.97 -7.48
CA PHE A 55 17.92 -4.55 -7.77
C PHE A 55 16.95 -3.83 -6.84
N GLU A 56 17.23 -2.55 -6.58
CA GLU A 56 16.35 -1.71 -5.79
C GLU A 56 15.17 -1.25 -6.63
N ILE A 57 13.99 -1.31 -6.06
CA ILE A 57 12.79 -0.74 -6.65
C ILE A 57 12.20 0.28 -5.68
N ASN A 58 11.62 1.34 -6.24
CA ASN A 58 10.89 2.31 -5.44
C ASN A 58 9.51 1.76 -5.16
N CYS A 59 9.11 1.81 -3.89
CA CYS A 59 7.78 1.40 -3.46
C CYS A 59 7.08 2.59 -2.83
N VAL A 60 5.79 2.71 -3.08
CA VAL A 60 4.93 3.69 -2.40
C VAL A 60 3.88 2.92 -1.62
N ALA A 61 3.50 3.44 -0.48
CA ALA A 61 2.55 2.77 0.39
C ALA A 61 1.61 3.78 1.03
N GLN A 62 0.38 3.35 1.24
CA GLN A 62 -0.64 4.14 1.93
C GLN A 62 -1.47 3.21 2.79
N ALA A 63 -1.57 3.54 4.07
CA ALA A 63 -2.46 2.82 4.97
C ALA A 63 -3.90 3.28 4.76
N VAL A 64 -4.81 2.36 4.84
CA VAL A 64 -6.25 2.63 4.83
C VAL A 64 -6.89 1.90 6.00
N VAL A 65 -7.97 2.46 6.51
CA VAL A 65 -8.68 1.91 7.65
C VAL A 65 -10.18 1.96 7.40
N LYS A 66 -10.90 1.09 8.09
CA LYS A 66 -12.35 1.19 8.19
C LYS A 66 -12.74 1.58 9.60
N TYR A 67 -13.71 2.43 9.70
CA TYR A 67 -14.25 2.90 10.97
C TYR A 67 -15.61 2.31 11.24
N GLU A 68 -15.87 2.05 12.52
CA GLU A 68 -17.23 1.83 13.00
C GLU A 68 -17.68 3.09 13.73
N ILE A 69 -18.85 3.58 13.37
CA ILE A 69 -19.40 4.76 14.02
C ILE A 69 -20.08 4.29 15.30
N LEU A 70 -19.56 4.79 16.42
CA LEU A 70 -20.14 4.51 17.73
C LEU A 70 -20.98 5.72 18.14
N SER A 71 -22.27 5.53 18.20
CA SER A 71 -23.21 6.58 18.60
C SER A 71 -23.60 6.46 20.05
#